data_066325ef19755923010ae3d7070de6b0
#
_entry.id   066325ef19755923010ae3d7070de6b0
#
_cell.length_a   1.000
_cell.length_b   1.000
_cell.length_c   1.000
_cell.angle_alpha   90.00
_cell.angle_beta   90.00
_cell.angle_gamma   90.00
#
_symmetry.space_group_name_H-M   'P 1'
#
loop_
_entity.id
_entity.type
_entity.pdbx_description
1 polymer ?
#
loop_
_entity_poly.entity_id
_entity_poly.type
_entity_poly.pdbx_seq_one_letter_code
_entity_poly.pdbx_strand_id
1 'polypeptide(L)'
;DHGEMAGAHGMRQKGASAYKENVGVSCFISHPDIKDATETDLLGTSVDLIPTLLAICGARTGDTSDRWPDLKGVSLASALQGSPTERDQRGMLMNYTASLAWDVDFVETLFRGQVRGEFTDEEKLQMAAGQSLSKYACFRGIADGRYKFARYFKPNQHHQPKDWATLAEHNELELYDTLSDPDELRNLASKSADYKDLILELNERLNNLIDIEIGIDDGRCYSSRRSYALNDSSGAS
;
A
#
# COMPACT_ATOMS: atom_id res chain seq x y z
N ASP A 1 -3.58 9.94 -7.86
CA ASP A 1 -4.02 8.87 -6.94
C ASP A 1 -3.09 7.65 -6.97
N HIS A 2 -2.36 7.43 -8.03
CA HIS A 2 -1.33 6.41 -8.24
C HIS A 2 -0.37 6.88 -9.32
N GLY A 3 0.78 6.19 -9.44
CA GLY A 3 1.71 6.39 -10.53
C GLY A 3 1.40 5.51 -11.75
N GLU A 4 2.38 5.35 -12.61
CA GLU A 4 2.29 4.57 -13.86
C GLU A 4 3.66 3.93 -14.15
N MET A 5 3.67 2.64 -14.41
CA MET A 5 4.92 1.90 -14.67
C MET A 5 5.64 2.34 -15.96
N ALA A 6 4.87 2.71 -16.98
CA ALA A 6 5.37 3.29 -18.24
C ALA A 6 6.57 2.55 -18.89
N GLY A 7 6.71 1.27 -18.62
CA GLY A 7 7.81 0.42 -19.08
C GLY A 7 8.88 0.11 -18.02
N ALA A 8 8.86 0.78 -16.87
CA ALA A 8 9.74 0.44 -15.74
C ALA A 8 9.54 -1.02 -15.32
N HIS A 9 10.63 -1.69 -14.94
CA HIS A 9 10.65 -3.13 -14.61
C HIS A 9 10.03 -4.05 -15.69
N GLY A 10 9.96 -3.58 -16.95
CA GLY A 10 9.31 -4.30 -18.07
C GLY A 10 7.78 -4.33 -17.99
N MET A 11 7.18 -3.57 -17.08
CA MET A 11 5.75 -3.54 -16.84
C MET A 11 5.09 -2.31 -17.49
N ARG A 12 3.81 -2.45 -17.79
CA ARG A 12 2.93 -1.38 -18.28
C ARG A 12 1.76 -1.19 -17.34
N GLN A 13 1.19 0.00 -17.35
CA GLN A 13 0.05 0.37 -16.54
C GLN A 13 0.39 0.33 -15.03
N LYS A 14 -0.63 0.28 -14.21
CA LYS A 14 -0.58 0.23 -12.77
C LYS A 14 -1.04 -1.15 -12.28
N GLY A 15 -0.72 -1.50 -11.05
CA GLY A 15 -1.15 -2.78 -10.48
C GLY A 15 -0.73 -2.96 -9.03
N ALA A 16 -0.80 -4.21 -8.59
CA ALA A 16 -0.40 -4.60 -7.23
C ALA A 16 1.13 -4.70 -7.14
N SER A 17 1.83 -3.57 -7.24
CA SER A 17 3.28 -3.51 -7.03
C SER A 17 3.66 -2.32 -6.16
N ALA A 18 4.67 -2.49 -5.32
CA ALA A 18 5.16 -1.46 -4.43
C ALA A 18 6.27 -0.60 -5.06
N TYR A 19 6.55 -0.75 -6.36
CA TYR A 19 7.56 0.05 -7.06
C TYR A 19 7.25 1.54 -7.02
N LYS A 20 8.30 2.37 -6.94
CA LYS A 20 8.17 3.83 -6.84
C LYS A 20 7.32 4.42 -7.96
N GLU A 21 7.42 3.88 -9.19
CA GLU A 21 6.66 4.33 -10.34
C GLU A 21 5.15 4.09 -10.20
N ASN A 22 4.78 3.06 -9.44
CA ASN A 22 3.37 2.70 -9.25
C ASN A 22 2.74 3.41 -8.04
N VAL A 23 3.48 3.57 -6.95
CA VAL A 23 2.96 4.13 -5.70
C VAL A 23 3.28 5.62 -5.53
N GLY A 24 4.27 6.13 -6.26
CA GLY A 24 4.68 7.52 -6.20
C GLY A 24 3.74 8.44 -6.97
N VAL A 25 3.38 9.56 -6.37
CA VAL A 25 2.60 10.62 -7.00
C VAL A 25 3.26 11.96 -6.75
N SER A 26 3.19 12.86 -7.74
CA SER A 26 3.70 14.22 -7.60
C SER A 26 2.81 15.02 -6.64
N CYS A 27 3.43 15.75 -5.71
CA CYS A 27 2.73 16.65 -4.81
C CYS A 27 3.35 18.04 -4.90
N PHE A 28 2.54 19.03 -5.23
CA PHE A 28 2.93 20.42 -5.29
C PHE A 28 2.04 21.24 -4.35
N ILE A 29 2.67 22.01 -3.45
CA ILE A 29 1.97 22.88 -2.51
C ILE A 29 2.39 24.32 -2.80
N SER A 30 1.42 25.21 -3.06
CA SER A 30 1.62 26.64 -3.20
C SER A 30 0.87 27.38 -2.10
N HIS A 31 1.57 28.26 -1.38
CA HIS A 31 1.00 29.05 -0.31
C HIS A 31 1.62 30.46 -0.32
N PRO A 32 0.87 31.53 0.00
CA PRO A 32 1.38 32.92 -0.01
C PRO A 32 2.63 33.12 0.87
N ASP A 33 2.76 32.37 1.95
CA ASP A 33 3.89 32.49 2.89
C ASP A 33 5.13 31.69 2.43
N ILE A 34 5.00 30.84 1.40
CA ILE A 34 6.11 30.10 0.80
C ILE A 34 6.61 30.93 -0.38
N LYS A 35 7.71 31.67 -0.18
CA LYS A 35 8.20 32.63 -1.17
C LYS A 35 9.07 32.03 -2.26
N ASP A 36 9.77 30.95 -1.93
CA ASP A 36 10.72 30.30 -2.83
C ASP A 36 10.25 28.91 -3.20
N ALA A 37 10.39 28.55 -4.47
CA ALA A 37 10.16 27.19 -4.90
C ALA A 37 11.29 26.30 -4.36
N THR A 38 10.92 25.34 -3.52
CA THR A 38 11.85 24.35 -2.96
C THR A 38 11.38 22.96 -3.29
N GLU A 39 12.33 22.06 -3.48
CA GLU A 39 12.08 20.63 -3.58
C GLU A 39 12.53 19.97 -2.28
N THR A 40 11.84 18.94 -1.85
CA THR A 40 12.16 18.21 -0.62
C THR A 40 11.96 16.72 -0.82
N ASP A 41 12.86 15.93 -0.25
CA ASP A 41 12.77 14.45 -0.19
C ASP A 41 11.90 13.98 0.99
N LEU A 42 11.05 14.85 1.50
CA LEU A 42 10.18 14.55 2.61
C LEU A 42 9.26 13.36 2.28
N LEU A 43 9.17 12.43 3.22
CA LEU A 43 8.19 11.37 3.16
C LEU A 43 6.78 11.90 3.41
N GLY A 44 5.84 11.51 2.58
CA GLY A 44 4.43 11.87 2.74
C GLY A 44 3.51 10.86 2.06
N THR A 45 2.31 10.72 2.57
CA THR A 45 1.28 9.86 1.98
C THR A 45 -0.02 10.63 1.77
N SER A 46 -0.95 10.08 1.00
CA SER A 46 -2.25 10.72 0.73
C SER A 46 -3.07 10.98 2.00
N VAL A 47 -2.88 10.20 3.07
CA VAL A 47 -3.57 10.44 4.35
C VAL A 47 -3.07 11.69 5.08
N ASP A 48 -1.88 12.19 4.72
CA ASP A 48 -1.28 13.40 5.31
C ASP A 48 -1.85 14.70 4.73
N LEU A 49 -2.55 14.63 3.60
CA LEU A 49 -3.06 15.81 2.90
C LEU A 49 -4.04 16.60 3.75
N ILE A 50 -5.02 15.94 4.37
CA ILE A 50 -6.05 16.64 5.16
C ILE A 50 -5.45 17.29 6.39
N PRO A 51 -4.67 16.59 7.26
CA PRO A 51 -4.02 17.26 8.40
C PRO A 51 -3.09 18.40 7.98
N THR A 52 -2.40 18.27 6.85
CA THR A 52 -1.54 19.33 6.31
C THR A 52 -2.36 20.56 5.89
N LEU A 53 -3.43 20.38 5.13
CA LEU A 53 -4.31 21.47 4.71
C LEU A 53 -4.95 22.16 5.90
N LEU A 54 -5.42 21.43 6.90
CA LEU A 54 -5.98 22.00 8.13
C LEU A 54 -4.95 22.86 8.85
N ALA A 55 -3.72 22.39 8.98
CA ALA A 55 -2.63 23.13 9.63
C ALA A 55 -2.26 24.42 8.84
N ILE A 56 -2.18 24.34 7.50
CA ILE A 56 -1.92 25.49 6.63
C ILE A 56 -3.06 26.53 6.77
N CYS A 57 -4.30 26.09 6.94
CA CYS A 57 -5.46 26.96 7.18
C CYS A 57 -5.55 27.51 8.62
N GLY A 58 -4.55 27.21 9.47
CA GLY A 58 -4.46 27.75 10.83
C GLY A 58 -5.17 26.92 11.90
N ALA A 59 -5.60 25.70 11.59
CA ALA A 59 -6.11 24.79 12.61
C ALA A 59 -4.96 24.32 13.52
N ARG A 60 -5.19 24.34 14.83
CA ARG A 60 -4.23 23.80 15.80
C ARG A 60 -4.35 22.29 15.89
N THR A 61 -3.24 21.60 16.17
CA THR A 61 -3.21 20.13 16.27
C THR A 61 -4.23 19.60 17.29
N GLY A 62 -4.35 20.25 18.46
CA GLY A 62 -5.36 19.88 19.47
C GLY A 62 -6.79 20.05 18.97
N ASP A 63 -7.09 21.15 18.30
CA ASP A 63 -8.43 21.40 17.75
C ASP A 63 -8.80 20.36 16.68
N THR A 64 -7.79 19.87 15.95
CA THR A 64 -7.97 18.89 14.89
C THR A 64 -8.26 17.50 15.48
N SER A 65 -7.51 17.07 16.48
CA SER A 65 -7.71 15.77 17.15
C SER A 65 -9.03 15.69 17.91
N ASP A 66 -9.45 16.77 18.57
CA ASP A 66 -10.72 16.82 19.30
C ASP A 66 -11.92 16.79 18.35
N ARG A 67 -11.81 17.49 17.22
CA ARG A 67 -12.92 17.60 16.26
C ARG A 67 -13.01 16.41 15.32
N TRP A 68 -11.87 15.81 14.98
CA TRP A 68 -11.78 14.66 14.06
C TRP A 68 -10.83 13.59 14.64
N PRO A 69 -11.23 12.86 15.69
CA PRO A 69 -10.37 11.89 16.36
C PRO A 69 -9.96 10.72 15.45
N ASP A 70 -10.73 10.45 14.40
CA ASP A 70 -10.45 9.39 13.45
C ASP A 70 -9.60 9.84 12.25
N LEU A 71 -9.21 11.13 12.21
CA LEU A 71 -8.35 11.63 11.13
C LEU A 71 -6.95 11.00 11.24
N LYS A 72 -6.60 10.21 10.23
CA LYS A 72 -5.30 9.55 10.13
C LYS A 72 -4.30 10.47 9.42
N GLY A 73 -3.03 10.07 9.47
CA GLY A 73 -1.94 10.84 8.89
C GLY A 73 -1.36 11.86 9.84
N VAL A 74 -0.33 12.56 9.38
CA VAL A 74 0.37 13.62 10.11
C VAL A 74 0.41 14.89 9.28
N SER A 75 0.49 16.04 9.93
CA SER A 75 0.66 17.30 9.20
C SER A 75 2.09 17.45 8.69
N LEU A 76 2.23 17.72 7.41
CA LEU A 76 3.51 18.04 6.77
C LEU A 76 3.77 19.56 6.71
N ALA A 77 2.95 20.39 7.38
CA ALA A 77 3.07 21.84 7.31
C ALA A 77 4.40 22.37 7.85
N SER A 78 5.01 21.72 8.85
CA SER A 78 6.34 22.06 9.36
C SER A 78 7.44 21.87 8.32
N ALA A 79 7.30 20.90 7.44
CA ALA A 79 8.24 20.63 6.36
C ALA A 79 8.28 21.76 5.31
N LEU A 80 7.16 22.46 5.11
CA LEU A 80 7.12 23.63 4.25
C LEU A 80 8.01 24.79 4.76
N GLN A 81 8.43 24.70 6.02
CA GLN A 81 9.37 25.60 6.69
C GLN A 81 10.75 24.97 6.91
N GLY A 82 11.03 23.82 6.29
CA GLY A 82 12.30 23.12 6.40
C GLY A 82 12.49 22.37 7.74
N SER A 83 11.42 22.13 8.50
CA SER A 83 11.48 21.40 9.78
C SER A 83 11.08 19.92 9.61
N PRO A 84 11.66 19.02 10.43
CA PRO A 84 11.28 17.61 10.42
C PRO A 84 9.80 17.40 10.76
N THR A 85 9.24 16.30 10.30
CA THR A 85 7.88 15.86 10.61
C THR A 85 7.88 14.54 11.37
N GLU A 86 6.74 14.16 11.94
CA GLU A 86 6.59 12.83 12.53
C GLU A 86 6.75 11.71 11.49
N ARG A 87 6.51 12.00 10.22
CA ARG A 87 6.62 11.04 9.13
C ARG A 87 8.05 10.52 8.97
N ASP A 88 9.05 11.37 9.22
CA ASP A 88 10.46 11.00 9.16
C ASP A 88 10.84 9.89 10.16
N GLN A 89 10.12 9.78 11.27
CA GLN A 89 10.31 8.73 12.28
C GLN A 89 9.41 7.52 12.03
N ARG A 90 8.17 7.74 11.61
CA ARG A 90 7.18 6.68 11.41
C ARG A 90 7.40 5.88 10.11
N GLY A 91 7.92 6.54 9.07
CA GLY A 91 7.89 6.03 7.71
C GLY A 91 6.52 6.20 7.03
N MET A 92 6.40 5.72 5.81
CA MET A 92 5.18 5.78 4.99
C MET A 92 4.56 4.40 4.86
N LEU A 93 3.24 4.31 5.10
CA LEU A 93 2.46 3.12 4.79
C LEU A 93 2.11 3.10 3.30
N MET A 94 2.45 2.01 2.63
CA MET A 94 1.95 1.67 1.30
C MET A 94 0.93 0.53 1.42
N ASN A 95 -0.23 0.73 0.82
CA ASN A 95 -1.36 -0.17 1.00
C ASN A 95 -2.05 -0.41 -0.34
N TYR A 96 -2.16 -1.67 -0.73
CA TYR A 96 -2.97 -2.07 -1.87
C TYR A 96 -3.78 -3.31 -1.53
N THR A 97 -5.07 -3.23 -1.80
CA THR A 97 -5.99 -4.35 -1.64
C THR A 97 -6.80 -4.48 -2.91
N ALA A 98 -6.51 -5.50 -3.70
CA ALA A 98 -7.29 -5.74 -4.91
C ALA A 98 -8.72 -6.12 -4.53
N SER A 99 -9.68 -5.33 -4.98
CA SER A 99 -11.10 -5.67 -4.84
C SER A 99 -11.51 -6.84 -5.75
N LEU A 100 -10.72 -7.07 -6.80
CA LEU A 100 -10.76 -8.23 -7.69
C LEU A 100 -9.37 -8.87 -7.63
N ALA A 101 -9.27 -10.14 -7.25
CA ALA A 101 -8.02 -10.88 -7.37
C ALA A 101 -7.71 -10.96 -8.88
N TRP A 102 -6.53 -10.47 -9.26
CA TRP A 102 -6.11 -10.45 -10.66
C TRP A 102 -5.70 -11.87 -11.08
N ASP A 103 -6.69 -12.67 -11.46
CA ASP A 103 -6.47 -13.85 -12.27
C ASP A 103 -6.42 -13.41 -13.72
N VAL A 104 -5.29 -13.58 -14.41
CA VAL A 104 -5.10 -13.13 -15.79
C VAL A 104 -6.12 -13.79 -16.70
N ASP A 105 -6.40 -15.07 -16.52
CA ASP A 105 -7.36 -15.82 -17.33
C ASP A 105 -8.78 -15.31 -17.08
N PHE A 106 -9.10 -14.97 -15.83
CA PHE A 106 -10.37 -14.35 -15.48
C PHE A 106 -10.52 -12.96 -16.10
N VAL A 107 -9.51 -12.12 -15.96
CA VAL A 107 -9.50 -10.75 -16.51
C VAL A 107 -9.62 -10.80 -18.04
N GLU A 108 -8.88 -11.69 -18.71
CA GLU A 108 -8.98 -11.87 -20.15
C GLU A 108 -10.38 -12.31 -20.58
N THR A 109 -10.96 -13.28 -19.88
CA THR A 109 -12.33 -13.75 -20.14
C THR A 109 -13.34 -12.63 -19.95
N LEU A 110 -13.25 -11.87 -18.84
CA LEU A 110 -14.13 -10.76 -18.55
C LEU A 110 -14.05 -9.65 -19.64
N PHE A 111 -12.83 -9.25 -20.01
CA PHE A 111 -12.64 -8.23 -21.03
C PHE A 111 -13.09 -8.68 -22.42
N ARG A 112 -12.76 -9.91 -22.82
CA ARG A 112 -13.22 -10.46 -24.11
C ARG A 112 -14.73 -10.53 -24.18
N GLY A 113 -15.39 -11.02 -23.15
CA GLY A 113 -16.83 -11.08 -23.08
C GLY A 113 -17.48 -9.71 -23.04
N GLN A 114 -16.87 -8.73 -22.34
CA GLN A 114 -17.36 -7.35 -22.32
C GLN A 114 -17.26 -6.66 -23.67
N VAL A 115 -16.14 -6.82 -24.38
CA VAL A 115 -15.96 -6.25 -25.73
C VAL A 115 -16.94 -6.87 -26.75
N ARG A 116 -17.27 -8.14 -26.58
CA ARG A 116 -18.20 -8.87 -27.46
C ARG A 116 -19.66 -8.74 -27.04
N GLY A 117 -19.93 -8.16 -25.85
CA GLY A 117 -21.30 -8.08 -25.33
C GLY A 117 -21.88 -9.43 -24.92
N GLU A 118 -21.03 -10.43 -24.65
CA GLU A 118 -21.40 -11.81 -24.34
C GLU A 118 -21.95 -12.01 -22.92
N PHE A 119 -21.71 -11.06 -21.99
CA PHE A 119 -22.10 -11.21 -20.60
C PHE A 119 -23.01 -10.11 -20.11
N THR A 120 -24.05 -10.52 -19.39
CA THR A 120 -24.88 -9.66 -18.58
C THR A 120 -24.12 -9.18 -17.35
N ASP A 121 -24.59 -8.10 -16.71
CA ASP A 121 -23.98 -7.62 -15.48
C ASP A 121 -24.09 -8.63 -14.32
N GLU A 122 -25.13 -9.47 -14.33
CA GLU A 122 -25.31 -10.53 -13.35
C GLU A 122 -24.29 -11.66 -13.55
N GLU A 123 -24.02 -12.07 -14.79
CA GLU A 123 -22.97 -13.05 -15.11
C GLU A 123 -21.58 -12.53 -14.75
N LYS A 124 -21.28 -11.24 -15.02
CA LYS A 124 -20.02 -10.61 -14.58
C LYS A 124 -19.86 -10.64 -13.07
N LEU A 125 -20.95 -10.41 -12.34
CA LEU A 125 -20.96 -10.44 -10.88
C LEU A 125 -20.74 -11.85 -10.34
N GLN A 126 -21.36 -12.86 -10.96
CA GLN A 126 -21.16 -14.28 -10.59
C GLN A 126 -19.74 -14.74 -10.89
N MET A 127 -19.19 -14.37 -12.05
CA MET A 127 -17.79 -14.64 -12.39
C MET A 127 -16.84 -13.98 -11.39
N ALA A 128 -17.11 -12.74 -11.01
CA ALA A 128 -16.31 -12.03 -10.01
C ALA A 128 -16.37 -12.70 -8.63
N ALA A 129 -17.49 -13.31 -8.26
CA ALA A 129 -17.64 -14.06 -7.03
C ALA A 129 -16.91 -15.41 -7.03
N GLY A 130 -16.70 -16.01 -8.20
CA GLY A 130 -16.00 -17.28 -8.39
C GLY A 130 -14.49 -17.17 -8.58
N GLN A 131 -13.89 -15.98 -8.38
CA GLN A 131 -12.45 -15.79 -8.55
C GLN A 131 -11.63 -16.53 -7.52
N SER A 132 -10.49 -17.06 -7.99
CA SER A 132 -9.49 -17.62 -7.10
C SER A 132 -8.86 -16.54 -6.22
N LEU A 133 -9.01 -16.68 -4.90
CA LEU A 133 -8.35 -15.84 -3.91
C LEU A 133 -6.95 -16.38 -3.52
N SER A 134 -6.42 -17.29 -4.31
CA SER A 134 -5.13 -17.94 -4.04
C SER A 134 -3.92 -17.20 -4.61
N LYS A 135 -4.13 -16.10 -5.34
CA LYS A 135 -3.04 -15.31 -5.93
C LYS A 135 -2.67 -14.12 -5.04
N TYR A 136 -1.42 -13.72 -5.06
CA TYR A 136 -0.89 -12.56 -4.33
C TYR A 136 -1.41 -11.27 -4.99
N ALA A 137 -2.49 -10.73 -4.46
CA ALA A 137 -3.20 -9.60 -5.02
C ALA A 137 -3.27 -8.39 -4.06
N CYS A 138 -2.70 -8.55 -2.87
CA CYS A 138 -2.65 -7.52 -1.85
C CYS A 138 -1.22 -7.30 -1.41
N PHE A 139 -0.88 -6.08 -1.03
CA PHE A 139 0.35 -5.84 -0.31
C PHE A 139 0.19 -4.79 0.79
N ARG A 140 1.10 -4.86 1.75
CA ARG A 140 1.39 -3.83 2.73
C ARG A 140 2.87 -3.55 2.69
N GLY A 141 3.24 -2.31 2.71
CA GLY A 141 4.65 -1.92 2.69
C GLY A 141 4.94 -0.69 3.52
N ILE A 142 6.20 -0.52 3.86
CA ILE A 142 6.75 0.65 4.54
C ILE A 142 7.94 1.19 3.75
N ALA A 143 8.02 2.52 3.63
CA ALA A 143 9.23 3.22 3.22
C ALA A 143 9.64 4.19 4.32
N ASP A 144 10.93 4.18 4.70
CA ASP A 144 11.45 4.97 5.82
C ASP A 144 12.49 6.03 5.43
N GLY A 145 12.59 6.29 4.13
CA GLY A 145 13.57 7.23 3.55
C GLY A 145 14.86 6.56 3.08
N ARG A 146 15.17 5.36 3.56
CA ARG A 146 16.26 4.55 3.05
C ARG A 146 15.80 3.19 2.56
N TYR A 147 15.08 2.46 3.41
CA TYR A 147 14.59 1.14 3.06
C TYR A 147 13.13 1.18 2.65
N LYS A 148 12.82 0.42 1.62
CA LYS A 148 11.45 0.11 1.23
C LYS A 148 11.25 -1.39 1.33
N PHE A 149 10.30 -1.77 2.20
CA PHE A 149 9.91 -3.14 2.44
C PHE A 149 8.45 -3.33 2.07
N ALA A 150 8.13 -4.40 1.35
CA ALA A 150 6.76 -4.80 1.06
C ALA A 150 6.58 -6.30 1.25
N ARG A 151 5.42 -6.67 1.78
CA ARG A 151 4.94 -8.05 1.84
C ARG A 151 3.67 -8.19 1.02
N TYR A 152 3.69 -9.11 0.07
CA TYR A 152 2.55 -9.46 -0.76
C TYR A 152 1.86 -10.68 -0.18
N PHE A 153 0.53 -10.70 -0.18
CA PHE A 153 -0.24 -11.79 0.38
C PHE A 153 -1.53 -12.04 -0.43
N LYS A 154 -2.09 -13.21 -0.23
CA LYS A 154 -3.34 -13.63 -0.84
C LYS A 154 -4.51 -12.98 -0.10
N PRO A 155 -5.63 -12.65 -0.78
CA PRO A 155 -6.80 -12.03 -0.13
C PRO A 155 -7.35 -12.80 1.09
N ASN A 156 -7.21 -14.12 1.11
CA ASN A 156 -7.61 -14.97 2.23
C ASN A 156 -6.58 -15.02 3.38
N GLN A 157 -5.46 -14.33 3.24
CA GLN A 157 -4.37 -14.31 4.21
C GLN A 157 -4.11 -12.91 4.76
N HIS A 158 -5.16 -12.09 4.90
CA HIS A 158 -5.06 -10.84 5.65
C HIS A 158 -4.64 -11.14 7.08
N HIS A 159 -3.44 -10.71 7.46
CA HIS A 159 -2.86 -10.95 8.78
C HIS A 159 -1.68 -10.00 9.03
N GLN A 160 -1.28 -9.93 10.29
CA GLN A 160 -0.09 -9.21 10.72
C GLN A 160 0.95 -10.23 11.23
N PRO A 161 1.82 -10.78 10.37
CA PRO A 161 2.86 -11.73 10.78
C PRO A 161 3.82 -11.06 11.76
N LYS A 162 4.15 -11.76 12.86
CA LYS A 162 5.03 -11.23 13.92
C LYS A 162 6.37 -11.98 14.01
N ASP A 163 6.49 -13.08 13.31
CA ASP A 163 7.68 -13.91 13.30
C ASP A 163 8.07 -14.28 11.87
N TRP A 164 9.32 -14.72 11.73
CA TRP A 164 9.88 -15.06 10.43
C TRP A 164 9.17 -16.23 9.75
N ALA A 165 8.77 -17.24 10.48
CA ALA A 165 8.16 -18.43 9.90
C ALA A 165 6.84 -18.06 9.21
N THR A 166 5.96 -17.38 9.94
CA THR A 166 4.68 -16.89 9.41
C THR A 166 4.86 -15.91 8.25
N LEU A 167 5.85 -15.00 8.36
CA LEU A 167 6.12 -14.02 7.30
C LEU A 167 6.59 -14.71 6.02
N ALA A 168 7.53 -15.65 6.12
CA ALA A 168 8.09 -16.34 4.96
C ALA A 168 7.13 -17.36 4.32
N GLU A 169 6.24 -17.96 5.11
CA GLU A 169 5.28 -18.94 4.62
C GLU A 169 4.15 -18.31 3.80
N HIS A 170 3.68 -17.15 4.24
CA HIS A 170 2.44 -16.56 3.71
C HIS A 170 2.64 -15.35 2.82
N ASN A 171 3.88 -14.88 2.66
CA ASN A 171 4.13 -13.65 1.90
C ASN A 171 5.26 -13.82 0.89
N GLU A 172 5.12 -13.15 -0.25
CA GLU A 172 6.26 -12.79 -1.09
C GLU A 172 6.81 -11.46 -0.61
N LEU A 173 8.15 -11.34 -0.52
CA LEU A 173 8.81 -10.22 0.11
C LEU A 173 9.66 -9.44 -0.88
N GLU A 174 9.58 -8.12 -0.76
CA GLU A 174 10.48 -7.19 -1.43
C GLU A 174 11.15 -6.29 -0.40
N LEU A 175 12.45 -6.08 -0.57
CA LEU A 175 13.25 -5.15 0.22
C LEU A 175 14.26 -4.45 -0.69
N TYR A 176 14.25 -3.12 -0.67
CA TYR A 176 15.17 -2.28 -1.43
C TYR A 176 15.87 -1.29 -0.52
N ASP A 177 17.18 -1.07 -0.72
CA ASP A 177 17.92 0.07 -0.17
C ASP A 177 17.88 1.19 -1.23
N THR A 178 16.91 2.07 -1.14
CA THR A 178 16.61 3.08 -2.17
C THR A 178 17.70 4.14 -2.31
N LEU A 179 18.62 4.28 -1.34
CA LEU A 179 19.77 5.16 -1.46
C LEU A 179 20.86 4.57 -2.37
N SER A 180 21.07 3.26 -2.31
CA SER A 180 22.07 2.56 -3.14
C SER A 180 21.50 1.96 -4.41
N ASP A 181 20.18 1.81 -4.48
CA ASP A 181 19.42 1.22 -5.59
C ASP A 181 18.11 2.02 -5.81
N PRO A 182 18.22 3.28 -6.27
CA PRO A 182 17.07 4.16 -6.43
C PRO A 182 16.07 3.69 -7.50
N ASP A 183 16.46 2.76 -8.36
CA ASP A 183 15.59 2.17 -9.38
C ASP A 183 15.00 0.81 -8.95
N GLU A 184 15.24 0.39 -7.70
CA GLU A 184 14.62 -0.80 -7.10
C GLU A 184 14.82 -2.08 -7.92
N LEU A 185 16.04 -2.25 -8.49
CA LEU A 185 16.37 -3.37 -9.38
C LEU A 185 16.86 -4.60 -8.63
N ARG A 186 17.27 -4.45 -7.36
CA ARG A 186 17.88 -5.51 -6.56
C ARG A 186 17.05 -5.80 -5.32
N ASN A 187 16.15 -6.76 -5.42
CA ASN A 187 15.38 -7.21 -4.27
C ASN A 187 16.31 -7.93 -3.26
N LEU A 188 16.63 -7.26 -2.16
CA LEU A 188 17.47 -7.80 -1.07
C LEU A 188 16.79 -8.94 -0.32
N ALA A 189 15.46 -9.02 -0.32
CA ALA A 189 14.72 -10.12 0.30
C ALA A 189 14.96 -11.46 -0.42
N SER A 190 15.46 -11.46 -1.66
CA SER A 190 15.92 -12.68 -2.35
C SER A 190 17.10 -13.36 -1.63
N LYS A 191 17.83 -12.61 -0.79
CA LYS A 191 18.91 -13.08 0.09
C LYS A 191 18.48 -12.97 1.55
N SER A 192 17.31 -13.48 1.85
CA SER A 192 16.65 -13.29 3.14
C SER A 192 17.48 -13.71 4.35
N ALA A 193 18.42 -14.66 4.20
CA ALA A 193 19.31 -15.06 5.28
C ALA A 193 20.20 -13.89 5.77
N ASP A 194 20.64 -13.02 4.85
CA ASP A 194 21.52 -11.89 5.16
C ASP A 194 20.75 -10.69 5.72
N TYR A 195 19.46 -10.58 5.42
CA TYR A 195 18.62 -9.41 5.73
C TYR A 195 17.46 -9.73 6.68
N LYS A 196 17.45 -10.91 7.30
CA LYS A 196 16.34 -11.40 8.12
C LYS A 196 15.98 -10.43 9.25
N ASP A 197 16.97 -9.96 9.97
CA ASP A 197 16.75 -9.09 11.14
C ASP A 197 16.19 -7.73 10.70
N LEU A 198 16.72 -7.16 9.63
CA LEU A 198 16.18 -5.92 9.04
C LEU A 198 14.74 -6.10 8.52
N ILE A 199 14.46 -7.21 7.86
CA ILE A 199 13.10 -7.53 7.40
C ILE A 199 12.12 -7.63 8.57
N LEU A 200 12.52 -8.28 9.67
CA LEU A 200 11.69 -8.40 10.87
C LEU A 200 11.46 -7.04 11.54
N GLU A 201 12.50 -6.20 11.64
CA GLU A 201 12.39 -4.84 12.17
C GLU A 201 11.41 -4.00 11.32
N LEU A 202 11.58 -3.98 10.00
CA LEU A 202 10.71 -3.23 9.09
C LEU A 202 9.27 -3.77 9.11
N ASN A 203 9.11 -5.09 9.25
CA ASN A 203 7.79 -5.70 9.39
C ASN A 203 7.10 -5.33 10.71
N GLU A 204 7.82 -5.23 11.81
CA GLU A 204 7.28 -4.74 13.09
C GLU A 204 6.83 -3.28 12.96
N ARG A 205 7.66 -2.42 12.39
CA ARG A 205 7.31 -1.02 12.11
C ARG A 205 6.11 -0.92 11.18
N LEU A 206 6.03 -1.76 10.17
CA LEU A 206 4.88 -1.84 9.26
C LEU A 206 3.59 -2.26 10.00
N ASN A 207 3.65 -3.26 10.88
CA ASN A 207 2.52 -3.66 11.70
C ASN A 207 2.01 -2.50 12.57
N ASN A 208 2.92 -1.76 13.19
CA ASN A 208 2.58 -0.57 13.99
C ASN A 208 1.90 0.52 13.13
N LEU A 209 2.38 0.75 11.91
CA LEU A 209 1.74 1.69 10.98
C LEU A 209 0.34 1.23 10.57
N ILE A 210 0.14 -0.06 10.33
CA ILE A 210 -1.16 -0.65 10.02
C ILE A 210 -2.13 -0.40 11.20
N ASP A 211 -1.70 -0.65 12.43
CA ASP A 211 -2.52 -0.43 13.62
C ASP A 211 -2.93 1.04 13.77
N ILE A 212 -2.03 1.98 13.45
CA ILE A 212 -2.28 3.42 13.55
C ILE A 212 -3.16 3.92 12.39
N GLU A 213 -2.84 3.57 11.15
CA GLU A 213 -3.42 4.22 9.96
C GLU A 213 -4.58 3.44 9.33
N ILE A 214 -4.62 2.11 9.50
CA ILE A 214 -5.72 1.26 9.01
C ILE A 214 -6.60 0.79 10.17
N GLY A 215 -5.98 0.39 11.30
CA GLY A 215 -6.63 -0.29 12.40
C GLY A 215 -6.71 -1.80 12.14
N ILE A 216 -7.90 -2.37 12.24
CA ILE A 216 -8.09 -3.82 12.07
C ILE A 216 -7.98 -4.19 10.58
N ASP A 217 -6.90 -4.87 10.22
CA ASP A 217 -6.60 -5.35 8.86
C ASP A 217 -6.81 -6.87 8.76
N ASP A 218 -8.07 -7.29 8.68
CA ASP A 218 -8.51 -8.68 8.69
C ASP A 218 -9.27 -9.10 7.41
N GLY A 219 -9.18 -8.28 6.35
CA GLY A 219 -9.86 -8.53 5.09
C GLY A 219 -11.35 -8.18 5.08
N ARG A 220 -11.89 -7.54 6.13
CA ARG A 220 -13.31 -7.10 6.20
C ARG A 220 -13.71 -6.10 5.11
N CYS A 221 -12.74 -5.53 4.41
CA CYS A 221 -12.99 -4.70 3.22
C CYS A 221 -13.56 -5.50 2.04
N TYR A 222 -13.40 -6.82 2.02
CA TYR A 222 -14.09 -7.67 1.07
C TYR A 222 -15.57 -7.82 1.46
N SER A 223 -16.47 -7.59 0.52
CA SER A 223 -17.91 -7.68 0.79
C SER A 223 -18.29 -9.07 1.32
N SER A 224 -19.35 -9.15 2.16
CA SER A 224 -19.86 -10.39 2.76
C SER A 224 -20.17 -11.51 1.74
N ARG A 225 -20.47 -11.16 0.49
CA ARG A 225 -20.64 -12.13 -0.60
C ARG A 225 -19.34 -12.80 -1.01
N ARG A 226 -18.17 -12.19 -0.75
CA ARG A 226 -16.84 -12.77 -0.98
C ARG A 226 -16.32 -13.54 0.23
N SER A 227 -16.78 -13.23 1.44
CA SER A 227 -16.41 -13.98 2.64
C SER A 227 -16.87 -15.44 2.62
N TYR A 228 -17.91 -15.77 1.85
CA TYR A 228 -18.32 -17.17 1.66
C TYR A 228 -17.29 -17.97 0.87
N ALA A 229 -16.61 -17.38 -0.10
CA ALA A 229 -15.53 -18.03 -0.84
C ALA A 229 -14.23 -18.19 -0.03
N LEU A 230 -14.05 -17.39 1.03
CA LEU A 230 -12.88 -17.48 1.92
C LEU A 230 -12.97 -18.66 2.88
N ASN A 231 -14.19 -19.09 3.25
CA ASN A 231 -14.40 -20.14 4.23
C ASN A 231 -14.42 -21.55 3.64
N ASP A 232 -14.65 -21.71 2.33
CA ASP A 232 -14.76 -23.04 1.68
C ASP A 232 -13.41 -23.68 1.34
N SER A 233 -12.30 -22.96 1.40
CA SER A 233 -10.99 -23.53 1.05
C SER A 233 -10.25 -24.14 2.24
N SER A 234 -10.81 -24.12 3.47
CA SER A 234 -10.21 -24.75 4.64
C SER A 234 -10.66 -26.19 4.90
N GLY A 235 -11.44 -26.78 3.99
CA GLY A 235 -12.08 -28.08 4.14
C GLY A 235 -11.80 -29.10 3.06
N ALA A 236 -10.55 -29.17 2.54
CA ALA A 236 -10.11 -30.33 1.76
C ALA A 236 -8.68 -30.71 2.17
N SER A 237 -8.64 -31.62 3.12
CA SER A 237 -7.47 -32.45 3.48
C SER A 237 -6.97 -33.30 2.32
#